data_78750a7b1e8333b71df5aeaf2e8f54da
#
_entry.id   78750a7b1e8333b71df5aeaf2e8f54da
#
_cell.length_a   1.000
_cell.length_b   1.000
_cell.length_c   1.000
_cell.angle_alpha   90.00
_cell.angle_beta   90.00
_cell.angle_gamma   90.00
#
_symmetry.space_group_name_H-M   'P 1'
#
loop_
_entity.id
_entity.type
_entity.pdbx_description
1 polymer ?
#
loop_
_entity_poly.entity_id
_entity_poly.type
_entity_poly.pdbx_seq_one_letter_code
_entity_poly.pdbx_strand_id
1 'polypeptide(L)'
;PELSFAVRKLGCIAGINITASHNPPEYNGYKVYWEDGAQITPPHDKGIMAEVKAITDFSTLKTMQEDNARVANLFEIIGGAIDDAYIAELKKQVKNQDAIDEMQDQLTIVYTPLHGTGNVPARRVLKELGFTHVYVVPEQELPDGEFPTVSYPNPEAAEAFELALALAKEKNADLVLATDPDADRLGVYVKDAKTGEYHSLTGNMSGCLLAEYTISQIKEKKGLPEDGALIKTIVTTNLADAIAKSYGIRLIECLTGFKYIGQQILGFEQSGKGTYLFGFEESYGCLIGTHARDKDAIVATMALCEAAAYYKKQGKTLWDQMLAIYDKYGYYKDSVKSVTMKGIEGLAKIAQTMENLRANAPENIGPYKVLQARDYKLDTCKNMETGVVTPTGLAQSNVLYYDLEDGAWLCVR
;
A
#
# COMPACT_ATOMS: atom_id res chain seq x y z
N PRO A 1 0.51 -6.52 -7.90
CA PRO A 1 0.49 -7.66 -6.94
C PRO A 1 0.69 -9.02 -7.61
N GLU A 2 -0.08 -9.33 -8.66
CA GLU A 2 -0.07 -10.64 -9.30
C GLU A 2 1.29 -11.01 -9.91
N LEU A 3 2.06 -10.05 -10.44
CA LEU A 3 3.44 -10.30 -10.87
C LEU A 3 4.31 -10.80 -9.70
N SER A 4 4.23 -10.15 -8.55
CA SER A 4 4.96 -10.57 -7.35
C SER A 4 4.61 -12.00 -6.95
N PHE A 5 3.32 -12.35 -7.00
CA PHE A 5 2.84 -13.71 -6.80
C PHE A 5 3.37 -14.68 -7.86
N ALA A 6 3.29 -14.32 -9.15
CA ALA A 6 3.72 -15.16 -10.27
C ALA A 6 5.22 -15.47 -10.22
N VAL A 7 6.06 -14.48 -9.91
CA VAL A 7 7.51 -14.68 -9.71
C VAL A 7 7.78 -15.78 -8.70
N ARG A 8 7.11 -15.75 -7.56
CA ARG A 8 7.23 -16.75 -6.49
C ARG A 8 6.64 -18.11 -6.90
N LYS A 9 5.45 -18.09 -7.48
CA LYS A 9 4.71 -19.31 -7.86
C LYS A 9 5.43 -20.12 -8.94
N LEU A 10 6.05 -19.44 -9.89
CA LEU A 10 6.76 -20.05 -11.02
C LEU A 10 8.25 -20.26 -10.75
N GLY A 11 8.78 -19.76 -9.62
CA GLY A 11 10.22 -19.84 -9.32
C GLY A 11 11.07 -19.01 -10.28
N CYS A 12 10.57 -17.85 -10.70
CA CYS A 12 11.31 -16.96 -11.59
C CYS A 12 12.50 -16.32 -10.86
N ILE A 13 13.59 -16.05 -11.59
CA ILE A 13 14.76 -15.36 -11.03
C ILE A 13 14.54 -13.85 -10.89
N ALA A 14 13.62 -13.28 -11.66
CA ALA A 14 13.25 -11.86 -11.61
C ALA A 14 11.89 -11.64 -12.27
N GLY A 15 11.31 -10.47 -12.00
CA GLY A 15 10.09 -9.98 -12.65
C GLY A 15 10.24 -8.51 -13.04
N ILE A 16 9.53 -8.09 -14.08
CA ILE A 16 9.48 -6.69 -14.52
C ILE A 16 8.03 -6.29 -14.74
N ASN A 17 7.62 -5.18 -14.12
CA ASN A 17 6.34 -4.54 -14.38
C ASN A 17 6.56 -3.19 -15.06
N ILE A 18 5.99 -3.03 -16.26
CA ILE A 18 6.03 -1.76 -16.99
C ILE A 18 4.82 -0.94 -16.55
N THR A 19 5.07 0.12 -15.78
CA THR A 19 4.03 0.93 -15.18
C THR A 19 4.54 2.29 -14.74
N ALA A 20 3.71 3.33 -14.90
CA ALA A 20 3.87 4.62 -14.23
C ALA A 20 3.08 4.69 -12.91
N SER A 21 2.50 3.55 -12.44
CA SER A 21 1.59 3.49 -11.29
C SER A 21 0.43 4.48 -11.47
N HIS A 22 0.26 5.41 -10.57
CA HIS A 22 -0.80 6.42 -10.52
C HIS A 22 -0.39 7.79 -11.09
N ASN A 23 0.76 7.87 -11.77
CA ASN A 23 1.22 9.12 -12.40
C ASN A 23 0.43 9.45 -13.67
N PRO A 24 0.43 10.73 -14.11
CA PRO A 24 -0.17 11.14 -15.38
C PRO A 24 0.34 10.36 -16.61
N PRO A 25 -0.41 10.34 -17.73
CA PRO A 25 -0.13 9.49 -18.90
C PRO A 25 1.22 9.75 -19.59
N GLU A 26 1.77 10.97 -19.46
CA GLU A 26 3.10 11.29 -20.01
C GLU A 26 4.27 10.62 -19.27
N TYR A 27 4.03 10.00 -18.13
CA TYR A 27 5.05 9.27 -17.37
C TYR A 27 5.03 7.79 -17.75
N ASN A 28 6.21 7.19 -17.71
CA ASN A 28 6.39 5.75 -17.80
C ASN A 28 7.55 5.31 -16.90
N GLY A 29 7.65 4.01 -16.68
CA GLY A 29 8.71 3.42 -15.87
C GLY A 29 8.59 1.92 -15.80
N TYR A 30 9.47 1.32 -15.03
CA TYR A 30 9.37 -0.10 -14.71
C TYR A 30 9.81 -0.38 -13.28
N LYS A 31 9.16 -1.37 -12.67
CA LYS A 31 9.49 -1.92 -11.35
C LYS A 31 10.17 -3.27 -11.58
N VAL A 32 11.32 -3.49 -10.92
CA VAL A 32 12.05 -4.75 -10.98
C VAL A 32 11.85 -5.52 -9.70
N TYR A 33 11.51 -6.79 -9.82
CA TYR A 33 11.28 -7.73 -8.72
C TYR A 33 12.36 -8.80 -8.73
N TRP A 34 12.76 -9.26 -7.55
CA TRP A 34 13.73 -10.34 -7.39
C TRP A 34 13.00 -11.69 -7.25
N GLU A 35 13.76 -12.77 -7.10
CA GLU A 35 13.24 -14.15 -7.00
C GLU A 35 12.28 -14.37 -5.84
N ASP A 36 12.36 -13.57 -4.77
CA ASP A 36 11.45 -13.60 -3.64
C ASP A 36 10.09 -12.90 -3.90
N GLY A 37 9.94 -12.24 -5.05
CA GLY A 37 8.76 -11.49 -5.46
C GLY A 37 8.70 -10.07 -4.90
N ALA A 38 9.72 -9.58 -4.17
CA ALA A 38 9.81 -8.19 -3.72
C ALA A 38 10.49 -7.31 -4.77
N GLN A 39 10.17 -6.00 -4.76
CA GLN A 39 10.95 -5.04 -5.52
C GLN A 39 12.39 -4.99 -4.98
N ILE A 40 13.35 -4.87 -5.91
CA ILE A 40 14.78 -4.90 -5.60
C ILE A 40 15.18 -3.80 -4.61
N THR A 41 16.11 -4.17 -3.72
CA THR A 41 16.76 -3.28 -2.76
C THR A 41 18.28 -3.23 -3.02
N PRO A 42 19.04 -2.31 -2.40
CA PRO A 42 20.48 -2.36 -2.46
C PRO A 42 21.05 -3.75 -2.05
N PRO A 43 22.09 -4.28 -2.73
CA PRO A 43 22.88 -3.65 -3.81
C PRO A 43 22.36 -3.88 -5.23
N HIS A 44 21.33 -4.71 -5.42
CA HIS A 44 20.84 -5.14 -6.74
C HIS A 44 20.32 -3.99 -7.60
N ASP A 45 19.62 -3.02 -7.01
CA ASP A 45 19.12 -1.83 -7.69
C ASP A 45 20.25 -1.02 -8.35
N LYS A 46 21.36 -0.83 -7.64
CA LYS A 46 22.54 -0.11 -8.15
C LYS A 46 23.25 -0.89 -9.25
N GLY A 47 23.36 -2.20 -9.09
CA GLY A 47 23.98 -3.09 -10.08
C GLY A 47 23.21 -3.08 -11.40
N ILE A 48 21.91 -3.29 -11.36
CA ILE A 48 21.04 -3.27 -12.55
C ILE A 48 21.07 -1.89 -13.22
N MET A 49 20.98 -0.81 -12.46
CA MET A 49 21.06 0.55 -13.01
C MET A 49 22.42 0.86 -13.65
N ALA A 50 23.51 0.29 -13.15
CA ALA A 50 24.83 0.45 -13.77
C ALA A 50 24.88 -0.24 -15.15
N GLU A 51 24.34 -1.45 -15.28
CA GLU A 51 24.25 -2.17 -16.56
C GLU A 51 23.34 -1.44 -17.56
N VAL A 52 22.17 -0.96 -17.11
CA VAL A 52 21.27 -0.17 -17.97
C VAL A 52 21.96 1.09 -18.50
N LYS A 53 22.68 1.82 -17.65
CA LYS A 53 23.41 3.04 -18.06
C LYS A 53 24.62 2.75 -18.96
N ALA A 54 25.17 1.55 -18.92
CA ALA A 54 26.27 1.14 -19.79
C ALA A 54 25.83 0.88 -21.24
N ILE A 55 24.53 0.69 -21.48
CA ILE A 55 23.97 0.52 -22.83
C ILE A 55 23.89 1.89 -23.50
N THR A 56 24.84 2.17 -24.38
CA THR A 56 24.89 3.41 -25.18
C THR A 56 24.42 3.23 -26.62
N ASP A 57 24.34 1.99 -27.09
CA ASP A 57 23.88 1.61 -28.43
C ASP A 57 22.84 0.49 -28.33
N PHE A 58 21.59 0.82 -28.57
CA PHE A 58 20.47 -0.14 -28.52
C PHE A 58 20.52 -1.20 -29.63
N SER A 59 21.28 -0.97 -30.72
CA SER A 59 21.46 -1.96 -31.79
C SER A 59 22.24 -3.21 -31.33
N THR A 60 22.97 -3.10 -30.22
CA THR A 60 23.72 -4.21 -29.62
C THR A 60 22.86 -5.17 -28.81
N LEU A 61 21.59 -4.80 -28.53
CA LEU A 61 20.70 -5.64 -27.76
C LEU A 61 20.34 -6.90 -28.55
N LYS A 62 20.47 -8.04 -27.90
CA LYS A 62 20.09 -9.34 -28.50
C LYS A 62 18.57 -9.45 -28.51
N THR A 63 18.00 -9.63 -29.69
CA THR A 63 16.57 -9.83 -29.91
C THR A 63 16.30 -11.14 -30.63
N MET A 64 15.10 -11.66 -30.48
CA MET A 64 14.62 -12.85 -31.19
C MET A 64 13.19 -12.63 -31.64
N GLN A 65 12.79 -13.15 -32.79
CA GLN A 65 11.41 -13.15 -33.23
C GLN A 65 10.58 -14.06 -32.31
N GLU A 66 9.35 -13.64 -31.98
CA GLU A 66 8.48 -14.33 -31.03
C GLU A 66 8.26 -15.80 -31.40
N ASP A 67 7.96 -16.09 -32.67
CA ASP A 67 7.75 -17.47 -33.14
C ASP A 67 8.96 -18.38 -32.88
N ASN A 68 10.17 -17.85 -33.10
CA ASN A 68 11.40 -18.60 -32.85
C ASN A 68 11.61 -18.82 -31.34
N ALA A 69 11.27 -17.82 -30.52
CA ALA A 69 11.37 -17.93 -29.07
C ALA A 69 10.38 -18.97 -28.52
N ARG A 70 9.16 -19.02 -29.07
CA ARG A 70 8.14 -20.03 -28.72
C ARG A 70 8.58 -21.44 -29.11
N VAL A 71 9.07 -21.64 -30.32
CA VAL A 71 9.59 -22.95 -30.78
C VAL A 71 10.77 -23.41 -29.92
N ALA A 72 11.59 -22.48 -29.49
CA ALA A 72 12.74 -22.76 -28.60
C ALA A 72 12.37 -22.91 -27.13
N ASN A 73 11.09 -22.80 -26.74
CA ASN A 73 10.60 -22.77 -25.36
C ASN A 73 11.27 -21.67 -24.50
N LEU A 74 11.56 -20.52 -25.10
CA LEU A 74 12.13 -19.34 -24.43
C LEU A 74 11.07 -18.25 -24.15
N PHE A 75 9.86 -18.43 -24.63
CA PHE A 75 8.77 -17.48 -24.46
C PHE A 75 7.44 -18.22 -24.26
N GLU A 76 6.73 -17.87 -23.20
CA GLU A 76 5.40 -18.39 -22.88
C GLU A 76 4.50 -17.25 -22.39
N ILE A 77 3.25 -17.23 -22.82
CA ILE A 77 2.22 -16.36 -22.26
C ILE A 77 1.53 -17.13 -21.15
N ILE A 78 1.71 -16.69 -19.91
CA ILE A 78 0.97 -17.19 -18.75
C ILE A 78 -0.37 -16.46 -18.66
N GLY A 79 -1.36 -17.11 -18.09
CA GLY A 79 -2.72 -16.55 -18.00
C GLY A 79 -3.54 -17.27 -16.95
N GLY A 80 -4.76 -17.69 -17.29
CA GLY A 80 -5.80 -18.17 -16.38
C GLY A 80 -5.36 -19.10 -15.25
N ALA A 81 -4.36 -19.96 -15.47
CA ALA A 81 -3.83 -20.82 -14.40
C ALA A 81 -3.13 -20.05 -13.26
N ILE A 82 -2.47 -18.93 -13.58
CA ILE A 82 -1.87 -18.06 -12.57
C ILE A 82 -2.95 -17.22 -11.90
N ASP A 83 -3.89 -16.65 -12.68
CA ASP A 83 -5.04 -15.93 -12.13
C ASP A 83 -5.83 -16.81 -11.15
N ASP A 84 -6.11 -18.07 -11.51
CA ASP A 84 -6.80 -19.03 -10.65
C ASP A 84 -6.03 -19.31 -9.35
N ALA A 85 -4.73 -19.51 -9.46
CA ALA A 85 -3.87 -19.75 -8.30
C ALA A 85 -3.78 -18.51 -7.39
N TYR A 86 -3.69 -17.31 -7.97
CA TYR A 86 -3.66 -16.05 -7.24
C TYR A 86 -4.97 -15.83 -6.47
N ILE A 87 -6.12 -15.91 -7.14
CA ILE A 87 -7.43 -15.76 -6.50
C ILE A 87 -7.63 -16.82 -5.39
N ALA A 88 -7.17 -18.03 -5.60
CA ALA A 88 -7.23 -19.07 -4.56
C ALA A 88 -6.39 -18.72 -3.32
N GLU A 89 -5.22 -18.10 -3.49
CA GLU A 89 -4.43 -17.61 -2.34
C GLU A 89 -5.09 -16.44 -1.62
N LEU A 90 -5.71 -15.50 -2.36
CA LEU A 90 -6.45 -14.40 -1.75
C LEU A 90 -7.60 -14.91 -0.89
N LYS A 91 -8.37 -15.87 -1.39
CA LYS A 91 -9.51 -16.47 -0.66
C LYS A 91 -9.10 -17.14 0.65
N LYS A 92 -7.86 -17.62 0.79
CA LYS A 92 -7.34 -18.14 2.07
C LYS A 92 -7.19 -17.05 3.15
N GLN A 93 -7.15 -15.79 2.74
CA GLN A 93 -7.05 -14.66 3.67
C GLN A 93 -8.40 -14.26 4.29
N VAL A 94 -9.50 -14.77 3.78
CA VAL A 94 -10.85 -14.56 4.36
C VAL A 94 -10.91 -15.08 5.79
N LYS A 95 -11.46 -14.28 6.69
CA LYS A 95 -11.62 -14.61 8.11
C LYS A 95 -13.07 -14.97 8.45
N ASN A 96 -14.04 -14.27 7.85
CA ASN A 96 -15.46 -14.35 8.21
C ASN A 96 -16.36 -14.60 6.99
N GLN A 97 -16.22 -15.77 6.35
CA GLN A 97 -17.08 -16.16 5.22
C GLN A 97 -18.56 -16.13 5.60
N ASP A 98 -18.89 -16.54 6.83
CA ASP A 98 -20.26 -16.51 7.37
C ASP A 98 -20.87 -15.09 7.36
N ALA A 99 -20.08 -14.07 7.65
CA ALA A 99 -20.56 -12.69 7.59
C ALA A 99 -20.79 -12.24 6.13
N ILE A 100 -19.96 -12.69 5.20
CA ILE A 100 -20.16 -12.44 3.77
C ILE A 100 -21.45 -13.14 3.32
N ASP A 101 -21.63 -14.43 3.61
CA ASP A 101 -22.79 -15.22 3.20
C ASP A 101 -24.13 -14.62 3.70
N GLU A 102 -24.13 -14.04 4.90
CA GLU A 102 -25.32 -13.40 5.45
C GLU A 102 -25.58 -11.99 4.89
N MET A 103 -24.53 -11.25 4.51
CA MET A 103 -24.64 -9.84 4.11
C MET A 103 -24.45 -9.60 2.61
N GLN A 104 -24.10 -10.60 1.81
CA GLN A 104 -23.75 -10.49 0.39
C GLN A 104 -24.81 -9.77 -0.46
N ASP A 105 -26.10 -9.97 -0.15
CA ASP A 105 -27.23 -9.34 -0.83
C ASP A 105 -27.65 -8.01 -0.19
N GLN A 106 -26.99 -7.57 0.87
CA GLN A 106 -27.32 -6.35 1.60
C GLN A 106 -26.21 -5.30 1.51
N LEU A 107 -24.98 -5.72 1.12
CA LEU A 107 -23.84 -4.83 0.98
C LEU A 107 -23.73 -4.38 -0.47
N THR A 108 -23.87 -3.07 -0.70
CA THR A 108 -23.73 -2.46 -2.02
C THR A 108 -22.38 -1.79 -2.16
N ILE A 109 -21.64 -2.20 -3.19
CA ILE A 109 -20.27 -1.78 -3.46
C ILE A 109 -20.22 -1.09 -4.82
N VAL A 110 -19.60 0.08 -4.88
CA VAL A 110 -19.18 0.71 -6.14
C VAL A 110 -17.67 0.59 -6.27
N TYR A 111 -17.21 0.19 -7.43
CA TYR A 111 -15.79 -0.02 -7.71
C TYR A 111 -15.37 0.71 -8.99
N THR A 112 -14.20 1.32 -8.98
CA THR A 112 -13.53 1.80 -10.19
C THR A 112 -12.09 1.29 -10.25
N PRO A 113 -11.68 0.68 -11.37
CA PRO A 113 -10.28 0.32 -11.63
C PRO A 113 -9.43 1.51 -12.11
N LEU A 114 -10.00 2.70 -12.28
CA LEU A 114 -9.34 3.88 -12.87
C LEU A 114 -8.60 3.53 -14.18
N HIS A 115 -9.31 2.86 -15.11
CA HIS A 115 -8.78 2.36 -16.38
C HIS A 115 -7.63 1.35 -16.25
N GLY A 116 -7.46 0.73 -15.07
CA GLY A 116 -6.32 -0.11 -14.74
C GLY A 116 -6.59 -1.62 -14.75
N THR A 117 -5.56 -2.36 -14.37
CA THR A 117 -5.53 -3.82 -14.40
C THR A 117 -6.35 -4.48 -13.28
N GLY A 118 -6.73 -3.73 -12.25
CA GLY A 118 -7.51 -4.24 -11.11
C GLY A 118 -8.93 -4.69 -11.48
N ASN A 119 -9.48 -4.27 -12.63
CA ASN A 119 -10.85 -4.56 -13.03
C ASN A 119 -11.21 -6.05 -12.94
N VAL A 120 -10.44 -6.89 -13.61
CA VAL A 120 -10.73 -8.33 -13.71
C VAL A 120 -10.56 -9.03 -12.36
N PRO A 121 -9.40 -8.96 -11.67
CA PRO A 121 -9.18 -9.70 -10.44
C PRO A 121 -10.05 -9.21 -9.27
N ALA A 122 -10.29 -7.90 -9.12
CA ALA A 122 -11.15 -7.37 -8.05
C ALA A 122 -12.59 -7.86 -8.19
N ARG A 123 -13.16 -7.73 -9.38
CA ARG A 123 -14.53 -8.22 -9.66
C ARG A 123 -14.64 -9.72 -9.50
N ARG A 124 -13.62 -10.45 -9.95
CA ARG A 124 -13.59 -11.91 -9.85
C ARG A 124 -13.58 -12.35 -8.39
N VAL A 125 -12.69 -11.83 -7.56
CA VAL A 125 -12.61 -12.24 -6.15
C VAL A 125 -13.90 -11.90 -5.40
N LEU A 126 -14.48 -10.71 -5.59
CA LEU A 126 -15.73 -10.32 -4.96
C LEU A 126 -16.90 -11.23 -5.37
N LYS A 127 -17.00 -11.54 -6.68
CA LYS A 127 -18.01 -12.48 -7.20
C LYS A 127 -17.85 -13.88 -6.63
N GLU A 128 -16.62 -14.41 -6.58
CA GLU A 128 -16.34 -15.75 -6.06
C GLU A 128 -16.56 -15.85 -4.54
N LEU A 129 -16.53 -14.74 -3.81
CA LEU A 129 -16.90 -14.69 -2.40
C LEU A 129 -18.41 -14.58 -2.17
N GLY A 130 -19.18 -14.25 -3.22
CA GLY A 130 -20.64 -14.21 -3.15
C GLY A 130 -21.25 -12.81 -3.18
N PHE A 131 -20.48 -11.72 -3.22
CA PHE A 131 -21.05 -10.35 -3.30
C PHE A 131 -21.84 -10.15 -4.61
N THR A 132 -23.13 -9.83 -4.49
CA THR A 132 -24.06 -9.72 -5.62
C THR A 132 -24.24 -8.30 -6.13
N HIS A 133 -24.08 -7.29 -5.25
CA HIS A 133 -24.29 -5.87 -5.57
C HIS A 133 -22.97 -5.12 -5.73
N VAL A 134 -22.18 -5.51 -6.76
CA VAL A 134 -20.92 -4.84 -7.14
C VAL A 134 -21.14 -4.09 -8.45
N TYR A 135 -21.11 -2.77 -8.41
CA TYR A 135 -21.31 -1.88 -9.55
C TYR A 135 -19.98 -1.24 -9.94
N VAL A 136 -19.57 -1.43 -11.19
CA VAL A 136 -18.35 -0.83 -11.73
C VAL A 136 -18.71 0.46 -12.46
N VAL A 137 -17.86 1.49 -12.32
CA VAL A 137 -18.00 2.76 -13.07
C VAL A 137 -17.75 2.49 -14.55
N PRO A 138 -18.78 2.59 -15.43
CA PRO A 138 -18.66 2.14 -16.81
C PRO A 138 -17.59 2.93 -17.61
N GLU A 139 -17.47 4.22 -17.34
CA GLU A 139 -16.54 5.12 -18.03
C GLU A 139 -15.07 4.83 -17.68
N GLN A 140 -14.81 4.14 -16.56
CA GLN A 140 -13.47 3.84 -16.03
C GLN A 140 -13.15 2.33 -16.05
N GLU A 141 -14.07 1.50 -16.54
CA GLU A 141 -13.98 0.04 -16.49
C GLU A 141 -12.87 -0.51 -17.40
N LEU A 142 -12.80 0.00 -18.63
CA LEU A 142 -11.85 -0.52 -19.63
C LEU A 142 -10.47 0.14 -19.50
N PRO A 143 -9.39 -0.61 -19.74
CA PRO A 143 -8.04 -0.05 -19.77
C PRO A 143 -7.91 1.05 -20.81
N ASP A 144 -7.38 2.20 -20.40
CA ASP A 144 -7.04 3.31 -21.27
C ASP A 144 -5.85 4.08 -20.71
N GLY A 145 -4.72 4.05 -21.41
CA GLY A 145 -3.48 4.68 -20.98
C GLY A 145 -3.50 6.21 -21.02
N GLU A 146 -4.50 6.83 -21.65
CA GLU A 146 -4.69 8.28 -21.67
C GLU A 146 -5.51 8.79 -20.47
N PHE A 147 -6.14 7.89 -19.70
CA PHE A 147 -6.95 8.20 -18.50
C PHE A 147 -7.97 9.33 -18.73
N PRO A 148 -8.87 9.22 -19.72
CA PRO A 148 -9.69 10.34 -20.21
C PRO A 148 -10.67 10.92 -19.19
N THR A 149 -10.91 10.27 -18.08
CA THR A 149 -11.86 10.66 -17.03
C THR A 149 -11.24 11.34 -15.83
N VAL A 150 -9.91 11.40 -15.75
CA VAL A 150 -9.16 11.97 -14.62
C VAL A 150 -7.89 12.65 -15.11
N SER A 151 -7.40 13.66 -14.40
CA SER A 151 -6.12 14.31 -14.70
C SER A 151 -4.93 13.38 -14.43
N TYR A 152 -5.07 12.49 -13.47
CA TYR A 152 -4.16 11.38 -13.18
C TYR A 152 -4.90 10.31 -12.34
N PRO A 153 -4.58 9.02 -12.54
CA PRO A 153 -5.35 7.90 -11.98
C PRO A 153 -4.90 7.57 -10.54
N ASN A 154 -4.93 8.56 -9.66
CA ASN A 154 -4.49 8.39 -8.27
C ASN A 154 -5.69 8.25 -7.32
N PRO A 155 -5.87 7.09 -6.64
CA PRO A 155 -6.95 6.89 -5.68
C PRO A 155 -6.82 7.72 -4.39
N GLU A 156 -5.76 8.52 -4.22
CA GLU A 156 -5.65 9.54 -3.18
C GLU A 156 -6.40 10.84 -3.54
N ALA A 157 -6.63 11.08 -4.85
CA ALA A 157 -7.23 12.30 -5.33
C ALA A 157 -8.77 12.22 -5.30
N ALA A 158 -9.42 13.26 -4.76
CA ALA A 158 -10.89 13.32 -4.73
C ALA A 158 -11.51 13.28 -6.14
N GLU A 159 -10.85 13.88 -7.15
CA GLU A 159 -11.24 13.86 -8.55
C GLU A 159 -11.43 12.44 -9.09
N ALA A 160 -10.56 11.50 -8.69
CA ALA A 160 -10.64 10.12 -9.13
C ALA A 160 -11.94 9.41 -8.71
N PHE A 161 -12.63 9.94 -7.70
CA PHE A 161 -13.86 9.38 -7.18
C PHE A 161 -15.15 10.06 -7.66
N GLU A 162 -15.09 11.12 -8.44
CA GLU A 162 -16.30 11.89 -8.82
C GLU A 162 -17.35 11.02 -9.48
N LEU A 163 -17.00 10.23 -10.48
CA LEU A 163 -17.91 9.30 -11.17
C LEU A 163 -18.39 8.18 -10.24
N ALA A 164 -17.46 7.62 -9.46
CA ALA A 164 -17.77 6.54 -8.53
C ALA A 164 -18.72 7.01 -7.40
N LEU A 165 -18.54 8.23 -6.87
CA LEU A 165 -19.44 8.82 -5.86
C LEU A 165 -20.81 9.17 -6.45
N ALA A 166 -20.90 9.60 -7.71
CA ALA A 166 -22.17 9.81 -8.39
C ALA A 166 -22.94 8.49 -8.51
N LEU A 167 -22.29 7.43 -8.98
CA LEU A 167 -22.87 6.09 -9.06
C LEU A 167 -23.24 5.55 -7.67
N ALA A 168 -22.41 5.80 -6.65
CA ALA A 168 -22.66 5.37 -5.28
C ALA A 168 -23.94 6.01 -4.69
N LYS A 169 -24.19 7.29 -4.97
CA LYS A 169 -25.42 7.96 -4.58
C LYS A 169 -26.64 7.37 -5.27
N GLU A 170 -26.53 7.07 -6.58
CA GLU A 170 -27.61 6.43 -7.35
C GLU A 170 -27.94 5.03 -6.80
N LYS A 171 -26.93 4.22 -6.53
CA LYS A 171 -27.09 2.84 -6.04
C LYS A 171 -27.25 2.74 -4.52
N ASN A 172 -27.17 3.88 -3.80
CA ASN A 172 -27.19 3.92 -2.34
C ASN A 172 -26.08 3.02 -1.72
N ALA A 173 -24.87 3.06 -2.28
CA ALA A 173 -23.80 2.16 -1.92
C ALA A 173 -23.29 2.35 -0.48
N ASP A 174 -22.85 1.28 0.15
CA ASP A 174 -22.19 1.29 1.46
C ASP A 174 -20.71 1.67 1.34
N LEU A 175 -20.06 1.23 0.23
CA LEU A 175 -18.64 1.40 -0.04
C LEU A 175 -18.40 1.91 -1.45
N VAL A 176 -17.35 2.73 -1.61
CA VAL A 176 -16.81 3.15 -2.90
C VAL A 176 -15.31 2.88 -2.89
N LEU A 177 -14.85 2.10 -3.84
CA LEU A 177 -13.48 1.59 -3.91
C LEU A 177 -12.85 2.00 -5.24
N ALA A 178 -11.58 2.41 -5.20
CA ALA A 178 -10.80 2.72 -6.38
C ALA A 178 -9.41 2.09 -6.28
N THR A 179 -8.99 1.34 -7.28
CA THR A 179 -7.60 0.89 -7.42
C THR A 179 -6.86 1.75 -8.42
N ASP A 180 -5.55 1.97 -8.18
CA ASP A 180 -4.69 2.59 -9.17
C ASP A 180 -4.44 1.63 -10.36
N PRO A 181 -3.85 2.10 -11.49
CA PRO A 181 -3.74 1.28 -12.70
C PRO A 181 -2.97 -0.03 -12.57
N ASP A 182 -1.97 -0.12 -11.72
CA ASP A 182 -1.24 -1.37 -11.46
C ASP A 182 -1.75 -2.14 -10.22
N ALA A 183 -2.89 -1.69 -9.68
CA ALA A 183 -3.67 -2.37 -8.63
C ALA A 183 -2.87 -2.68 -7.35
N ASP A 184 -1.97 -1.78 -6.96
CA ASP A 184 -1.22 -1.91 -5.73
C ASP A 184 -1.72 -0.99 -4.60
N ARG A 185 -2.58 0.01 -4.92
CA ARG A 185 -3.20 0.96 -3.98
C ARG A 185 -4.72 0.89 -4.01
N LEU A 186 -5.34 1.10 -2.85
CA LEU A 186 -6.79 1.10 -2.69
C LEU A 186 -7.28 2.37 -2.00
N GLY A 187 -7.95 3.25 -2.74
CA GLY A 187 -8.70 4.37 -2.19
C GLY A 187 -10.11 3.95 -1.78
N VAL A 188 -10.64 4.58 -0.74
CA VAL A 188 -11.86 4.15 -0.08
C VAL A 188 -12.72 5.34 0.34
N TYR A 189 -14.01 5.30 0.00
CA TYR A 189 -15.05 6.09 0.64
C TYR A 189 -16.07 5.17 1.30
N VAL A 190 -16.52 5.55 2.48
CA VAL A 190 -17.48 4.80 3.28
C VAL A 190 -18.70 5.67 3.60
N LYS A 191 -19.88 5.07 3.59
CA LYS A 191 -21.10 5.79 3.92
C LYS A 191 -21.30 5.90 5.42
N ASP A 192 -21.58 7.11 5.89
CA ASP A 192 -22.15 7.33 7.22
C ASP A 192 -23.67 7.07 7.20
N ALA A 193 -24.11 6.05 7.91
CA ALA A 193 -25.53 5.70 7.95
C ALA A 193 -26.41 6.78 8.61
N LYS A 194 -25.85 7.66 9.44
CA LYS A 194 -26.60 8.71 10.16
C LYS A 194 -26.87 9.91 9.29
N THR A 195 -25.89 10.31 8.48
CA THR A 195 -25.98 11.52 7.64
C THR A 195 -26.27 11.20 6.17
N GLY A 196 -25.96 9.98 5.73
CA GLY A 196 -25.99 9.58 4.33
C GLY A 196 -24.79 10.08 3.51
N GLU A 197 -23.85 10.79 4.14
CA GLU A 197 -22.65 11.31 3.49
C GLU A 197 -21.59 10.23 3.29
N TYR A 198 -20.72 10.45 2.31
CA TYR A 198 -19.57 9.60 2.04
C TYR A 198 -18.29 10.26 2.57
N HIS A 199 -17.59 9.57 3.46
CA HIS A 199 -16.32 9.99 4.03
C HIS A 199 -15.16 9.28 3.37
N SER A 200 -14.16 10.03 2.91
CA SER A 200 -12.88 9.47 2.45
C SER A 200 -12.11 8.91 3.63
N LEU A 201 -11.64 7.67 3.51
CA LEU A 201 -10.61 7.13 4.40
C LEU A 201 -9.24 7.39 3.78
N THR A 202 -8.36 8.08 4.53
CA THR A 202 -6.95 8.20 4.11
C THR A 202 -6.27 6.83 4.15
N GLY A 203 -5.11 6.68 3.49
CA GLY A 203 -4.35 5.42 3.54
C GLY A 203 -4.00 4.98 4.97
N ASN A 204 -3.74 5.96 5.86
CA ASN A 204 -3.55 5.70 7.29
C ASN A 204 -4.82 5.16 7.95
N MET A 205 -5.99 5.74 7.66
CA MET A 205 -7.27 5.31 8.23
C MET A 205 -7.66 3.92 7.73
N SER A 206 -7.63 3.68 6.42
CA SER A 206 -7.97 2.38 5.83
C SER A 206 -6.98 1.29 6.24
N GLY A 207 -5.68 1.61 6.30
CA GLY A 207 -4.65 0.71 6.79
C GLY A 207 -4.85 0.32 8.25
N CYS A 208 -5.12 1.28 9.14
CA CYS A 208 -5.40 0.99 10.56
C CYS A 208 -6.72 0.22 10.75
N LEU A 209 -7.76 0.51 9.97
CA LEU A 209 -9.02 -0.23 10.01
C LEU A 209 -8.80 -1.69 9.61
N LEU A 210 -8.05 -1.94 8.53
CA LEU A 210 -7.71 -3.30 8.09
C LEU A 210 -6.77 -4.02 9.07
N ALA A 211 -5.80 -3.30 9.67
CA ALA A 211 -4.93 -3.84 10.71
C ALA A 211 -5.73 -4.30 11.93
N GLU A 212 -6.61 -3.42 12.45
CA GLU A 212 -7.49 -3.73 13.59
C GLU A 212 -8.40 -4.91 13.28
N TYR A 213 -9.05 -4.90 12.11
CA TYR A 213 -9.90 -6.00 11.68
C TYR A 213 -9.11 -7.32 11.57
N THR A 214 -8.03 -7.32 10.82
CA THR A 214 -7.24 -8.55 10.57
C THR A 214 -6.68 -9.14 11.86
N ILE A 215 -6.07 -8.31 12.72
CA ILE A 215 -5.43 -8.75 13.96
C ILE A 215 -6.50 -9.22 14.96
N SER A 216 -7.62 -8.50 15.10
CA SER A 216 -8.71 -8.90 16.00
C SER A 216 -9.31 -10.24 15.60
N GLN A 217 -9.53 -10.47 14.29
CA GLN A 217 -10.11 -11.71 13.80
C GLN A 217 -9.14 -12.90 13.91
N ILE A 218 -7.83 -12.68 13.72
CA ILE A 218 -6.82 -13.70 14.00
C ILE A 218 -6.83 -14.05 15.50
N LYS A 219 -6.84 -13.03 16.37
CA LYS A 219 -6.88 -13.23 17.84
C LYS A 219 -8.09 -14.04 18.27
N GLU A 220 -9.27 -13.67 17.76
CA GLU A 220 -10.53 -14.32 18.13
C GLU A 220 -10.59 -15.79 17.69
N LYS A 221 -10.14 -16.09 16.47
CA LYS A 221 -10.30 -17.42 15.86
C LYS A 221 -9.19 -18.40 16.18
N LYS A 222 -7.96 -17.92 16.31
CA LYS A 222 -6.76 -18.79 16.41
C LYS A 222 -5.80 -18.43 17.55
N GLY A 223 -6.00 -17.26 18.19
CA GLY A 223 -4.99 -16.64 19.03
C GLY A 223 -3.88 -15.97 18.22
N LEU A 224 -3.21 -15.00 18.83
CA LEU A 224 -2.08 -14.32 18.19
C LEU A 224 -0.80 -15.14 18.38
N PRO A 225 0.07 -15.25 17.38
CA PRO A 225 1.40 -15.83 17.56
C PRO A 225 2.24 -14.94 18.48
N GLU A 226 3.08 -15.53 19.32
CA GLU A 226 3.93 -14.81 20.30
C GLU A 226 4.90 -13.83 19.63
N ASP A 227 5.33 -14.14 18.41
CA ASP A 227 6.23 -13.33 17.60
C ASP A 227 5.53 -12.56 16.47
N GLY A 228 4.20 -12.38 16.60
CA GLY A 228 3.37 -11.65 15.61
C GLY A 228 3.83 -10.22 15.43
N ALA A 229 3.86 -9.76 14.18
CA ALA A 229 4.34 -8.44 13.81
C ALA A 229 3.37 -7.68 12.91
N LEU A 230 3.12 -6.40 13.27
CA LEU A 230 2.58 -5.35 12.42
C LEU A 230 3.75 -4.54 11.85
N ILE A 231 3.78 -4.31 10.56
CA ILE A 231 4.87 -3.59 9.90
C ILE A 231 4.34 -2.31 9.25
N LYS A 232 5.01 -1.19 9.48
CA LYS A 232 4.68 0.10 8.89
C LYS A 232 5.93 0.82 8.38
N THR A 233 5.76 1.86 7.56
CA THR A 233 6.87 2.76 7.25
C THR A 233 7.00 3.86 8.30
N ILE A 234 8.18 4.50 8.36
CA ILE A 234 8.46 5.61 9.29
C ILE A 234 7.54 6.83 9.09
N VAL A 235 6.86 6.95 7.94
CA VAL A 235 5.92 8.04 7.63
C VAL A 235 4.45 7.62 7.75
N THR A 236 4.21 6.40 8.22
CA THR A 236 2.87 5.87 8.47
C THR A 236 2.44 6.22 9.90
N THR A 237 1.16 6.44 10.11
CA THR A 237 0.56 6.93 11.37
C THR A 237 0.98 6.15 12.62
N ASN A 238 1.17 6.86 13.72
CA ASN A 238 1.41 6.26 15.05
C ASN A 238 0.15 5.65 15.68
N LEU A 239 -1.02 5.73 15.04
CA LEU A 239 -2.19 4.93 15.42
C LEU A 239 -1.88 3.41 15.32
N ALA A 240 -1.03 3.01 14.37
CA ALA A 240 -0.55 1.63 14.25
C ALA A 240 0.24 1.16 15.48
N ASP A 241 1.01 2.05 16.12
CA ASP A 241 1.75 1.78 17.35
C ASP A 241 0.78 1.46 18.51
N ALA A 242 -0.27 2.26 18.63
CA ALA A 242 -1.30 2.06 19.63
C ALA A 242 -2.04 0.73 19.43
N ILE A 243 -2.36 0.38 18.18
CA ILE A 243 -2.98 -0.91 17.82
C ILE A 243 -2.02 -2.06 18.21
N ALA A 244 -0.78 -2.06 17.74
CA ALA A 244 0.18 -3.12 18.03
C ALA A 244 0.38 -3.32 19.53
N LYS A 245 0.53 -2.22 20.28
CA LYS A 245 0.65 -2.23 21.74
C LYS A 245 -0.55 -2.86 22.43
N SER A 246 -1.77 -2.53 22.00
CA SER A 246 -3.02 -3.07 22.55
C SER A 246 -3.15 -4.58 22.38
N TYR A 247 -2.61 -5.11 21.28
CA TYR A 247 -2.61 -6.55 21.00
C TYR A 247 -1.40 -7.27 21.57
N GLY A 248 -0.40 -6.55 22.10
CA GLY A 248 0.85 -7.14 22.62
C GLY A 248 1.71 -7.76 21.51
N ILE A 249 1.58 -7.28 20.29
CA ILE A 249 2.38 -7.74 19.13
C ILE A 249 3.52 -6.76 18.85
N ARG A 250 4.52 -7.23 18.09
CA ARG A 250 5.65 -6.40 17.69
C ARG A 250 5.20 -5.38 16.65
N LEU A 251 5.65 -4.13 16.81
CA LEU A 251 5.64 -3.14 15.74
C LEU A 251 7.03 -3.08 15.12
N ILE A 252 7.10 -3.13 13.80
CA ILE A 252 8.35 -2.96 13.05
C ILE A 252 8.19 -1.76 12.13
N GLU A 253 9.08 -0.78 12.29
CA GLU A 253 9.19 0.35 11.38
C GLU A 253 10.28 0.08 10.34
N CYS A 254 10.01 0.47 9.10
CA CYS A 254 10.98 0.43 8.01
C CYS A 254 10.98 1.74 7.22
N LEU A 255 11.94 1.93 6.33
CA LEU A 255 11.95 3.07 5.42
C LEU A 255 10.73 3.05 4.50
N THR A 256 10.41 4.21 3.92
CA THR A 256 9.33 4.34 2.93
C THR A 256 9.62 3.49 1.70
N GLY A 257 8.59 2.78 1.27
CA GLY A 257 8.61 1.86 0.14
C GLY A 257 8.35 0.42 0.58
N PHE A 258 7.30 -0.18 0.02
CA PHE A 258 6.83 -1.51 0.40
C PHE A 258 7.88 -2.62 0.26
N LYS A 259 8.90 -2.40 -0.57
CA LYS A 259 10.08 -3.27 -0.69
C LYS A 259 10.76 -3.58 0.65
N TYR A 260 10.74 -2.62 1.59
CA TYR A 260 11.29 -2.82 2.93
C TYR A 260 10.37 -3.66 3.82
N ILE A 261 9.05 -3.56 3.63
CA ILE A 261 8.08 -4.47 4.24
C ILE A 261 8.28 -5.88 3.68
N GLY A 262 8.41 -6.01 2.35
CA GLY A 262 8.75 -7.27 1.69
C GLY A 262 10.04 -7.91 2.22
N GLN A 263 11.08 -7.10 2.46
CA GLN A 263 12.35 -7.54 3.05
C GLN A 263 12.18 -8.08 4.47
N GLN A 264 11.30 -7.49 5.29
CA GLN A 264 10.99 -8.02 6.64
C GLN A 264 10.29 -9.38 6.56
N ILE A 265 9.35 -9.53 5.62
CA ILE A 265 8.66 -10.82 5.41
C ILE A 265 9.67 -11.91 4.99
N LEU A 266 10.58 -11.58 4.07
CA LEU A 266 11.66 -12.49 3.66
C LEU A 266 12.56 -12.86 4.85
N GLY A 267 12.92 -11.88 5.68
CA GLY A 267 13.70 -12.09 6.89
C GLY A 267 13.03 -13.07 7.87
N PHE A 268 11.71 -12.99 8.03
CA PHE A 268 10.96 -13.94 8.85
C PHE A 268 11.00 -15.36 8.25
N GLU A 269 10.81 -15.50 6.95
CA GLU A 269 10.90 -16.80 6.27
C GLU A 269 12.30 -17.44 6.40
N GLN A 270 13.35 -16.65 6.18
CA GLN A 270 14.72 -17.15 6.23
C GLN A 270 15.20 -17.50 7.64
N SER A 271 14.81 -16.70 8.63
CA SER A 271 15.20 -16.93 10.02
C SER A 271 14.32 -17.92 10.77
N GLY A 272 13.11 -18.18 10.29
CA GLY A 272 12.07 -18.91 11.01
C GLY A 272 11.61 -18.20 12.31
N LYS A 273 11.88 -16.87 12.43
CA LYS A 273 11.54 -16.05 13.57
C LYS A 273 10.72 -14.84 13.15
N GLY A 274 9.57 -14.65 13.76
CA GLY A 274 8.61 -13.60 13.42
C GLY A 274 7.49 -14.11 12.52
N THR A 275 6.28 -13.67 12.83
CA THR A 275 5.08 -13.98 12.05
C THR A 275 4.48 -12.68 11.52
N TYR A 276 4.41 -12.55 10.21
CA TYR A 276 3.77 -11.42 9.56
C TYR A 276 2.27 -11.47 9.75
N LEU A 277 1.67 -10.43 10.31
CA LEU A 277 0.21 -10.31 10.48
C LEU A 277 -0.40 -9.35 9.49
N PHE A 278 0.22 -8.17 9.32
CA PHE A 278 -0.22 -7.10 8.43
C PHE A 278 0.90 -6.10 8.19
N GLY A 279 0.91 -5.46 7.02
CA GLY A 279 1.83 -4.37 6.72
C GLY A 279 1.20 -3.36 5.79
N PHE A 280 1.49 -2.07 5.99
CA PHE A 280 0.90 -1.00 5.20
C PHE A 280 1.74 0.27 5.15
N GLU A 281 1.42 1.11 4.16
CA GLU A 281 1.97 2.44 3.95
C GLU A 281 0.84 3.48 3.98
N GLU A 282 1.16 4.71 4.37
CA GLU A 282 0.26 5.86 4.35
C GLU A 282 -0.29 6.15 2.96
N SER A 283 0.44 5.74 1.92
CA SER A 283 0.12 5.94 0.50
C SER A 283 -0.83 4.86 -0.06
N TYR A 284 -1.83 4.47 0.73
CA TYR A 284 -2.96 3.62 0.32
C TYR A 284 -2.61 2.17 -0.06
N GLY A 285 -1.41 1.71 0.27
CA GLY A 285 -0.96 0.35 -0.03
C GLY A 285 -0.83 -0.52 1.22
N CYS A 286 -1.32 -1.75 1.14
CA CYS A 286 -1.15 -2.76 2.19
C CYS A 286 -1.02 -4.17 1.62
N LEU A 287 -0.66 -5.10 2.49
CA LEU A 287 -0.64 -6.53 2.17
C LEU A 287 -1.21 -7.34 3.34
N ILE A 288 -2.10 -8.27 3.03
CA ILE A 288 -2.64 -9.29 3.94
C ILE A 288 -2.18 -10.66 3.44
N GLY A 289 -1.57 -11.44 4.30
CA GLY A 289 -0.93 -12.69 3.89
C GLY A 289 0.47 -12.49 3.31
N THR A 290 1.07 -13.58 2.84
CA THR A 290 2.45 -13.60 2.36
C THR A 290 2.59 -14.19 0.94
N HIS A 291 1.48 -14.20 0.19
CA HIS A 291 1.43 -14.71 -1.18
C HIS A 291 2.22 -13.83 -2.17
N ALA A 292 2.27 -12.54 -1.90
CA ALA A 292 3.05 -11.53 -2.60
C ALA A 292 4.07 -10.87 -1.65
N ARG A 293 4.93 -9.97 -2.19
CA ARG A 293 5.93 -9.18 -1.45
C ARG A 293 5.82 -7.70 -1.79
N ASP A 294 4.73 -7.32 -2.40
CA ASP A 294 4.37 -5.92 -2.69
C ASP A 294 2.94 -5.67 -2.22
N LYS A 295 2.53 -4.41 -2.21
CA LYS A 295 1.17 -3.98 -1.95
C LYS A 295 0.18 -4.73 -2.85
N ASP A 296 -0.96 -5.05 -2.33
CA ASP A 296 -1.99 -5.78 -3.06
C ASP A 296 -3.37 -5.16 -2.81
N ALA A 297 -3.82 -4.34 -3.77
CA ALA A 297 -5.12 -3.70 -3.69
C ALA A 297 -6.29 -4.70 -3.88
N ILE A 298 -6.04 -5.86 -4.48
CA ILE A 298 -7.08 -6.87 -4.68
C ILE A 298 -7.39 -7.56 -3.34
N VAL A 299 -6.36 -7.99 -2.59
CA VAL A 299 -6.57 -8.56 -1.26
C VAL A 299 -7.11 -7.51 -0.29
N ALA A 300 -6.69 -6.23 -0.43
CA ALA A 300 -7.22 -5.13 0.38
C ALA A 300 -8.72 -4.89 0.08
N THR A 301 -9.11 -4.86 -1.19
CA THR A 301 -10.52 -4.78 -1.63
C THR A 301 -11.36 -5.91 -1.03
N MET A 302 -10.88 -7.12 -1.16
CA MET A 302 -11.52 -8.31 -0.60
C MET A 302 -11.72 -8.19 0.91
N ALA A 303 -10.66 -7.90 1.64
CA ALA A 303 -10.69 -7.82 3.11
C ALA A 303 -11.53 -6.65 3.63
N LEU A 304 -11.55 -5.52 2.89
CA LEU A 304 -12.38 -4.38 3.27
C LEU A 304 -13.87 -4.66 3.07
N CYS A 305 -14.24 -5.35 1.98
CA CYS A 305 -15.61 -5.80 1.75
C CYS A 305 -16.04 -6.85 2.79
N GLU A 306 -15.16 -7.78 3.17
CA GLU A 306 -15.38 -8.71 4.26
C GLU A 306 -15.59 -7.99 5.59
N ALA A 307 -14.73 -7.02 5.93
CA ALA A 307 -14.87 -6.21 7.15
C ALA A 307 -16.20 -5.45 7.15
N ALA A 308 -16.59 -4.87 6.00
CA ALA A 308 -17.87 -4.19 5.86
C ALA A 308 -19.07 -5.12 6.12
N ALA A 309 -19.04 -6.33 5.57
CA ALA A 309 -20.05 -7.35 5.84
C ALA A 309 -20.07 -7.75 7.32
N TYR A 310 -18.90 -7.96 7.92
CA TYR A 310 -18.76 -8.31 9.34
C TYR A 310 -19.35 -7.24 10.27
N TYR A 311 -19.05 -5.97 10.02
CA TYR A 311 -19.60 -4.88 10.84
C TYR A 311 -21.07 -4.58 10.52
N LYS A 312 -21.49 -4.72 9.25
CA LYS A 312 -22.90 -4.57 8.86
C LYS A 312 -23.81 -5.59 9.53
N LYS A 313 -23.37 -6.85 9.67
CA LYS A 313 -24.02 -7.88 10.46
C LYS A 313 -24.24 -7.46 11.93
N GLN A 314 -23.40 -6.57 12.45
CA GLN A 314 -23.51 -5.99 13.80
C GLN A 314 -24.26 -4.65 13.83
N GLY A 315 -24.87 -4.23 12.72
CA GLY A 315 -25.59 -2.96 12.59
C GLY A 315 -24.68 -1.73 12.53
N LYS A 316 -23.41 -1.90 12.13
CA LYS A 316 -22.40 -0.83 12.03
C LYS A 316 -21.92 -0.66 10.60
N THR A 317 -21.51 0.56 10.26
CA THR A 317 -20.77 0.86 9.04
C THR A 317 -19.24 0.81 9.30
N LEU A 318 -18.44 0.83 8.24
CA LEU A 318 -16.99 1.02 8.38
C LEU A 318 -16.64 2.40 8.95
N TRP A 319 -17.50 3.41 8.74
CA TRP A 319 -17.32 4.72 9.38
C TRP A 319 -17.51 4.64 10.89
N ASP A 320 -18.58 3.97 11.36
CA ASP A 320 -18.77 3.72 12.79
C ASP A 320 -17.57 2.96 13.40
N GLN A 321 -17.00 2.01 12.65
CA GLN A 321 -15.83 1.29 13.12
C GLN A 321 -14.57 2.17 13.17
N MET A 322 -14.38 3.06 12.20
CA MET A 322 -13.27 4.01 12.24
C MET A 322 -13.36 4.94 13.46
N LEU A 323 -14.57 5.43 13.76
CA LEU A 323 -14.81 6.23 14.97
C LEU A 323 -14.55 5.42 16.25
N ALA A 324 -14.95 4.14 16.29
CA ALA A 324 -14.68 3.27 17.42
C ALA A 324 -13.17 3.01 17.63
N ILE A 325 -12.38 2.96 16.54
CA ILE A 325 -10.91 2.88 16.61
C ILE A 325 -10.35 4.15 17.26
N TYR A 326 -10.82 5.33 16.87
CA TYR A 326 -10.41 6.59 17.51
C TYR A 326 -10.82 6.67 18.98
N ASP A 327 -12.02 6.23 19.33
CA ASP A 327 -12.47 6.18 20.73
C ASP A 327 -11.60 5.25 21.57
N LYS A 328 -11.15 4.13 21.00
CA LYS A 328 -10.33 3.13 21.68
C LYS A 328 -8.85 3.54 21.84
N TYR A 329 -8.26 4.17 20.82
CA TYR A 329 -6.82 4.40 20.73
C TYR A 329 -6.41 5.87 20.81
N GLY A 330 -7.36 6.79 20.73
CA GLY A 330 -7.12 8.22 20.56
C GLY A 330 -7.24 8.69 19.11
N TYR A 331 -7.41 10.00 18.94
CA TYR A 331 -7.56 10.61 17.63
C TYR A 331 -6.21 10.99 17.05
N TYR A 332 -5.86 10.37 15.92
CA TYR A 332 -4.63 10.66 15.16
C TYR A 332 -5.00 11.39 13.88
N LYS A 333 -4.32 12.51 13.62
CA LYS A 333 -4.50 13.32 12.41
C LYS A 333 -3.18 13.43 11.68
N ASP A 334 -3.11 12.79 10.54
CA ASP A 334 -1.94 12.83 9.65
C ASP A 334 -2.24 13.71 8.44
N SER A 335 -1.21 14.38 7.90
CA SER A 335 -1.33 15.14 6.67
C SER A 335 -0.01 15.14 5.90
N VAL A 336 -0.08 15.25 4.58
CA VAL A 336 1.06 15.37 3.68
C VAL A 336 0.99 16.70 2.96
N LYS A 337 2.13 17.39 2.86
CA LYS A 337 2.27 18.58 2.03
C LYS A 337 3.38 18.36 1.02
N SER A 338 3.02 18.28 -0.25
CA SER A 338 3.97 18.18 -1.35
C SER A 338 4.36 19.58 -1.86
N VAL A 339 5.66 19.77 -2.10
CA VAL A 339 6.21 20.98 -2.70
C VAL A 339 6.95 20.57 -3.97
N THR A 340 6.40 20.95 -5.13
CA THR A 340 7.00 20.66 -6.42
C THR A 340 7.81 21.85 -6.92
N MET A 341 9.08 21.62 -7.26
CA MET A 341 9.96 22.60 -7.89
C MET A 341 10.47 22.03 -9.20
N LYS A 342 10.14 22.68 -10.32
CA LYS A 342 10.46 22.18 -11.68
C LYS A 342 11.88 22.54 -12.10
N GLY A 343 12.47 21.73 -12.97
CA GLY A 343 13.76 21.95 -13.62
C GLY A 343 14.98 21.70 -12.71
N ILE A 344 16.17 21.90 -13.27
CA ILE A 344 17.47 21.66 -12.61
C ILE A 344 17.63 22.56 -11.37
N GLU A 345 17.21 23.82 -11.48
CA GLU A 345 17.25 24.78 -10.36
C GLU A 345 16.32 24.34 -9.21
N GLY A 346 15.15 23.78 -9.53
CA GLY A 346 14.23 23.21 -8.54
C GLY A 346 14.84 22.05 -7.79
N LEU A 347 15.49 21.12 -8.49
CA LEU A 347 16.22 20.00 -7.87
C LEU A 347 17.33 20.48 -6.95
N ALA A 348 18.13 21.46 -7.40
CA ALA A 348 19.21 22.03 -6.59
C ALA A 348 18.66 22.70 -5.31
N LYS A 349 17.53 23.42 -5.41
CA LYS A 349 16.90 24.09 -4.27
C LYS A 349 16.33 23.07 -3.26
N ILE A 350 15.72 21.97 -3.72
CA ILE A 350 15.26 20.87 -2.85
C ILE A 350 16.46 20.27 -2.11
N ALA A 351 17.54 19.92 -2.84
CA ALA A 351 18.75 19.39 -2.23
C ALA A 351 19.35 20.31 -1.19
N GLN A 352 19.47 21.63 -1.51
CA GLN A 352 19.99 22.65 -0.59
C GLN A 352 19.10 22.80 0.66
N THR A 353 17.76 22.70 0.51
CA THR A 353 16.84 22.76 1.64
C THR A 353 17.07 21.60 2.61
N MET A 354 17.24 20.37 2.08
CA MET A 354 17.55 19.20 2.90
C MET A 354 18.89 19.34 3.64
N GLU A 355 19.95 19.85 2.96
CA GLU A 355 21.26 20.08 3.61
C GLU A 355 21.18 21.17 4.69
N ASN A 356 20.42 22.23 4.46
CA ASN A 356 20.23 23.29 5.45
C ASN A 356 19.50 22.78 6.71
N LEU A 357 18.43 21.98 6.54
CA LEU A 357 17.71 21.36 7.66
C LEU A 357 18.60 20.35 8.43
N ARG A 358 19.48 19.67 7.71
CA ARG A 358 20.44 18.71 8.28
C ARG A 358 21.50 19.42 9.13
N ALA A 359 22.04 20.51 8.61
CA ALA A 359 23.05 21.31 9.30
C ALA A 359 22.49 22.06 10.52
N ASN A 360 21.22 22.45 10.46
CA ASN A 360 20.56 23.29 11.45
C ASN A 360 19.21 22.67 11.85
N ALA A 361 19.25 21.54 12.58
CA ALA A 361 18.04 20.93 13.08
C ALA A 361 17.25 21.92 13.95
N PRO A 362 15.94 22.15 13.67
CA PRO A 362 15.14 23.10 14.42
C PRO A 362 14.95 22.62 15.88
N GLU A 363 14.96 23.54 16.82
CA GLU A 363 14.63 23.28 18.23
C GLU A 363 13.11 23.16 18.45
N ASN A 364 12.33 23.87 17.62
CA ASN A 364 10.87 23.86 17.64
C ASN A 364 10.29 23.80 16.23
N ILE A 365 9.16 23.11 16.08
CA ILE A 365 8.37 23.05 14.84
C ILE A 365 6.95 23.48 15.17
N GLY A 366 6.55 24.68 14.71
CA GLY A 366 5.33 25.32 15.16
C GLY A 366 5.34 25.53 16.68
N PRO A 367 4.31 25.09 17.42
CA PRO A 367 4.27 25.22 18.87
C PRO A 367 5.02 24.08 19.62
N TYR A 368 5.48 23.05 18.92
CA TYR A 368 6.03 21.85 19.52
C TYR A 368 7.56 21.89 19.62
N LYS A 369 8.11 21.51 20.75
CA LYS A 369 9.54 21.29 20.92
C LYS A 369 9.98 20.01 20.22
N VAL A 370 11.14 20.02 19.57
CA VAL A 370 11.76 18.84 18.98
C VAL A 370 12.48 18.07 20.09
N LEU A 371 12.09 16.81 20.28
CA LEU A 371 12.68 15.91 21.27
C LEU A 371 13.84 15.10 20.69
N GLN A 372 13.67 14.60 19.45
CA GLN A 372 14.70 13.87 18.71
C GLN A 372 14.73 14.35 17.25
N ALA A 373 15.92 14.38 16.68
CA ALA A 373 16.16 14.63 15.26
C ALA A 373 16.87 13.39 14.67
N ARG A 374 16.19 12.69 13.76
CA ARG A 374 16.72 11.51 13.08
C ARG A 374 17.15 11.92 11.67
N ASP A 375 18.39 11.63 11.32
CA ASP A 375 18.94 11.79 9.97
C ASP A 375 19.31 10.42 9.41
N TYR A 376 18.45 9.89 8.54
CA TYR A 376 18.67 8.58 7.93
C TYR A 376 19.80 8.58 6.89
N LYS A 377 20.22 9.73 6.35
CA LYS A 377 21.37 9.83 5.45
C LYS A 377 22.69 9.62 6.19
N LEU A 378 22.78 10.14 7.42
CA LEU A 378 23.95 10.05 8.27
C LEU A 378 23.87 8.89 9.28
N ASP A 379 22.75 8.15 9.31
CA ASP A 379 22.46 7.12 10.32
C ASP A 379 22.60 7.64 11.74
N THR A 380 22.01 8.80 12.04
CA THR A 380 22.07 9.43 13.36
C THR A 380 20.69 9.76 13.92
N CYS A 381 20.49 9.48 15.19
CA CYS A 381 19.33 9.90 15.99
C CYS A 381 19.84 10.71 17.17
N LYS A 382 19.67 12.03 17.14
CA LYS A 382 20.13 12.95 18.17
C LYS A 382 19.00 13.28 19.15
N ASN A 383 19.19 13.01 20.42
CA ASN A 383 18.35 13.54 21.47
C ASN A 383 18.66 15.04 21.64
N MET A 384 17.66 15.91 21.48
CA MET A 384 17.85 17.36 21.43
C MET A 384 18.11 17.98 22.82
N GLU A 385 17.73 17.31 23.89
CA GLU A 385 17.93 17.77 25.25
C GLU A 385 19.32 17.37 25.79
N THR A 386 19.69 16.09 25.63
CA THR A 386 20.94 15.56 26.17
C THR A 386 22.12 15.66 25.23
N GLY A 387 21.87 15.88 23.93
CA GLY A 387 22.88 15.87 22.88
C GLY A 387 23.41 14.46 22.52
N VAL A 388 22.90 13.40 23.15
CA VAL A 388 23.32 12.02 22.86
C VAL A 388 22.90 11.62 21.45
N VAL A 389 23.84 11.01 20.73
CA VAL A 389 23.61 10.53 19.35
C VAL A 389 23.72 9.00 19.31
N THR A 390 22.73 8.37 18.71
CA THR A 390 22.69 6.91 18.48
C THR A 390 22.40 6.65 16.99
N PRO A 391 22.67 5.44 16.44
CA PRO A 391 22.24 5.10 15.09
C PRO A 391 20.70 5.04 15.00
N THR A 392 20.17 5.30 13.79
CA THR A 392 18.74 5.12 13.50
C THR A 392 18.36 3.63 13.41
N GLY A 393 19.31 2.78 13.05
CA GLY A 393 19.12 1.33 12.89
C GLY A 393 18.44 0.92 11.57
N LEU A 394 18.24 1.87 10.64
CA LEU A 394 17.68 1.62 9.31
C LEU A 394 18.70 1.92 8.20
N ALA A 395 18.39 1.47 6.98
CA ALA A 395 19.21 1.74 5.82
C ALA A 395 19.33 3.27 5.55
N GLN A 396 20.42 3.67 4.90
CA GLN A 396 20.61 5.08 4.56
C GLN A 396 19.58 5.56 3.52
N SER A 397 19.00 6.73 3.81
CA SER A 397 18.04 7.41 2.93
C SER A 397 18.08 8.91 3.16
N ASN A 398 17.79 9.72 2.14
CA ASN A 398 17.76 11.19 2.28
C ASN A 398 16.47 11.67 2.96
N VAL A 399 16.31 11.30 4.21
CA VAL A 399 15.12 11.57 5.04
C VAL A 399 15.57 12.17 6.36
N LEU A 400 14.84 13.19 6.82
CA LEU A 400 14.91 13.76 8.15
C LEU A 400 13.58 13.55 8.87
N TYR A 401 13.64 13.12 10.13
CA TYR A 401 12.47 12.87 10.94
C TYR A 401 12.64 13.53 12.30
N TYR A 402 11.63 14.24 12.76
CA TYR A 402 11.62 14.96 14.02
C TYR A 402 10.51 14.40 14.91
N ASP A 403 10.91 13.81 16.05
CA ASP A 403 9.97 13.47 17.12
C ASP A 403 9.69 14.72 17.93
N LEU A 404 8.43 15.05 18.13
CA LEU A 404 7.97 16.26 18.76
C LEU A 404 7.26 15.95 20.09
N GLU A 405 7.03 16.99 20.91
CA GLU A 405 6.19 16.88 22.10
C GLU A 405 4.80 16.30 21.77
N ASP A 406 4.14 15.74 22.76
CA ASP A 406 2.80 15.14 22.70
C ASP A 406 2.66 13.99 21.68
N GLY A 407 3.78 13.35 21.29
CA GLY A 407 3.78 12.27 20.31
C GLY A 407 3.55 12.72 18.88
N ALA A 408 3.61 14.05 18.61
CA ALA A 408 3.57 14.58 17.27
C ALA A 408 4.90 14.31 16.54
N TRP A 409 4.88 14.39 15.21
CA TRP A 409 6.08 14.18 14.41
C TRP A 409 6.02 14.92 13.07
N LEU A 410 7.19 15.15 12.50
CA LEU A 410 7.35 15.68 11.15
C LEU A 410 8.44 14.90 10.41
N CYS A 411 8.16 14.48 9.19
CA CYS A 411 9.13 13.90 8.28
C CYS A 411 9.33 14.78 7.04
N VAL A 412 10.58 14.96 6.63
CA VAL A 412 10.96 15.71 5.42
C VAL A 412 11.80 14.80 4.53
N ARG A 413 11.39 14.65 3.26
CA ARG A 413 12.05 13.76 2.30
C ARG A 413 11.98 14.30 0.87
#